data_04ec0b91ae49051140688f7ac39f8eb5
#
_entry.id   04ec0b91ae49051140688f7ac39f8eb5
#
_cell.length_a   1.000
_cell.length_b   1.000
_cell.length_c   1.000
_cell.angle_alpha   90.00
_cell.angle_beta   90.00
_cell.angle_gamma   90.00
#
_symmetry.space_group_name_H-M   'P 1'
#
loop_
_entity.id
_entity.type
_entity.pdbx_description
1 polymer ?
#
loop_
_entity_poly.entity_id
_entity_poly.type
_entity_poly.pdbx_seq_one_letter_code
_entity_poly.pdbx_strand_id
1 'polypeptide(L)'
;MEKVQQLGRPDLILLPGTKNTMGDLKWLRMNGLEASVLKLAAEGTLVMGICGGYQMLGLTLEDPDGVEEGGSMRGMELLPVHTVFEKAKTRTRVSGKTGTLHGPWQLLSGTAFEGYEIHMGETTYEPGGTVFSAIAETVGTQHVDEAMANGCQYQNAAGSYVHGLFDSVEMQKALLRLLCQKKGLPEEAVSWIDEKVYKEQQYDKLAEGLRESMDMAKIYQILEEGLA
;
A
#
# COMPACT_ATOMS: atom_id res chain seq x y z
N MET A 1 -3.30 -0.30 14.86
CA MET A 1 -4.45 0.43 15.47
C MET A 1 -5.49 -0.63 15.85
N GLU A 2 -5.93 -0.64 17.09
CA GLU A 2 -6.81 -1.70 17.60
C GLU A 2 -8.17 -1.17 18.09
N LYS A 3 -8.30 0.14 18.26
CA LYS A 3 -9.50 0.77 18.82
C LYS A 3 -9.92 1.97 17.98
N VAL A 4 -11.24 2.14 17.82
CA VAL A 4 -11.83 3.25 17.07
C VAL A 4 -11.33 4.63 17.55
N GLN A 5 -11.14 4.79 18.88
CA GLN A 5 -10.68 6.06 19.46
C GLN A 5 -9.28 6.47 18.98
N GLN A 6 -8.46 5.50 18.55
CA GLN A 6 -7.11 5.76 18.03
C GLN A 6 -7.12 6.31 16.58
N LEU A 7 -8.23 6.13 15.86
CA LEU A 7 -8.34 6.58 14.48
C LEU A 7 -8.38 8.11 14.36
N GLY A 8 -9.01 8.79 15.31
CA GLY A 8 -9.13 10.25 15.31
C GLY A 8 -9.82 10.81 14.06
N ARG A 9 -9.29 11.92 13.55
CA ARG A 9 -9.69 12.55 12.28
C ARG A 9 -8.48 12.71 11.35
N PRO A 10 -8.04 11.64 10.71
CA PRO A 10 -6.89 11.68 9.79
C PRO A 10 -7.25 12.36 8.47
N ASP A 11 -6.25 12.84 7.75
CA ASP A 11 -6.40 13.36 6.39
C ASP A 11 -6.43 12.26 5.34
N LEU A 12 -5.76 11.15 5.66
CA LEU A 12 -5.68 9.93 4.87
C LEU A 12 -5.74 8.71 5.80
N ILE A 13 -6.55 7.74 5.41
CA ILE A 13 -6.56 6.39 5.99
C ILE A 13 -5.85 5.47 5.00
N LEU A 14 -4.83 4.77 5.47
CA LEU A 14 -4.14 3.75 4.70
C LEU A 14 -4.47 2.37 5.26
N LEU A 15 -5.06 1.50 4.44
CA LEU A 15 -5.24 0.08 4.74
C LEU A 15 -4.07 -0.69 4.12
N PRO A 16 -3.18 -1.27 4.93
CA PRO A 16 -2.01 -1.97 4.44
C PRO A 16 -2.37 -3.33 3.83
N GLY A 17 -1.38 -3.93 3.17
CA GLY A 17 -1.45 -5.33 2.78
C GLY A 17 -1.57 -6.25 4.01
N THR A 18 -2.26 -7.35 3.83
CA THR A 18 -2.47 -8.36 4.86
C THR A 18 -2.30 -9.76 4.29
N LYS A 19 -2.14 -10.73 5.17
CA LYS A 19 -1.99 -12.14 4.81
C LYS A 19 -3.33 -12.89 4.78
N ASN A 20 -4.33 -12.39 5.49
CA ASN A 20 -5.69 -12.94 5.52
C ASN A 20 -6.69 -11.78 5.40
N THR A 21 -7.00 -11.42 4.17
CA THR A 21 -7.84 -10.27 3.85
C THR A 21 -9.24 -10.41 4.42
N MET A 22 -9.88 -11.58 4.26
CA MET A 22 -11.24 -11.81 4.74
C MET A 22 -11.30 -11.82 6.27
N GLY A 23 -10.34 -12.46 6.93
CA GLY A 23 -10.24 -12.50 8.38
C GLY A 23 -10.02 -11.13 8.99
N ASP A 24 -9.11 -10.35 8.41
CA ASP A 24 -8.80 -9.01 8.90
C ASP A 24 -9.97 -8.04 8.65
N LEU A 25 -10.69 -8.15 7.53
CA LEU A 25 -11.90 -7.36 7.31
C LEU A 25 -13.01 -7.71 8.32
N LYS A 26 -13.21 -8.99 8.63
CA LYS A 26 -14.12 -9.42 9.71
C LYS A 26 -13.72 -8.81 11.05
N TRP A 27 -12.42 -8.83 11.34
CA TRP A 27 -11.90 -8.23 12.57
C TRP A 27 -12.14 -6.72 12.64
N LEU A 28 -11.89 -5.96 11.56
CA LEU A 28 -12.19 -4.53 11.46
C LEU A 28 -13.67 -4.26 11.69
N ARG A 29 -14.54 -5.09 11.13
CA ARG A 29 -16.00 -5.03 11.24
C ARG A 29 -16.46 -5.25 12.68
N MET A 30 -15.96 -6.30 13.31
CA MET A 30 -16.31 -6.65 14.71
C MET A 30 -15.84 -5.60 15.72
N ASN A 31 -14.72 -4.92 15.44
CA ASN A 31 -14.19 -3.87 16.32
C ASN A 31 -14.70 -2.46 15.99
N GLY A 32 -15.65 -2.32 15.05
CA GLY A 32 -16.23 -1.03 14.66
C GLY A 32 -15.30 -0.11 13.86
N LEU A 33 -14.10 -0.59 13.49
CA LEU A 33 -13.13 0.18 12.71
C LEU A 33 -13.62 0.38 11.29
N GLU A 34 -14.20 -0.64 10.65
CA GLU A 34 -14.82 -0.52 9.32
C GLU A 34 -15.87 0.60 9.29
N ALA A 35 -16.82 0.58 10.21
CA ALA A 35 -17.87 1.61 10.28
C ALA A 35 -17.29 3.03 10.45
N SER A 36 -16.19 3.15 11.21
CA SER A 36 -15.50 4.42 11.41
C SER A 36 -14.76 4.88 10.15
N VAL A 37 -14.12 3.97 9.42
CA VAL A 37 -13.51 4.25 8.11
C VAL A 37 -14.56 4.73 7.12
N LEU A 38 -15.68 4.01 7.00
CA LEU A 38 -16.78 4.36 6.10
C LEU A 38 -17.38 5.74 6.44
N LYS A 39 -17.58 6.04 7.72
CA LYS A 39 -18.02 7.34 8.17
C LYS A 39 -17.07 8.45 7.77
N LEU A 40 -15.76 8.29 8.04
CA LEU A 40 -14.74 9.27 7.69
C LEU A 40 -14.61 9.43 6.17
N ALA A 41 -14.72 8.35 5.41
CA ALA A 41 -14.76 8.39 3.95
C ALA A 41 -15.95 9.22 3.45
N ALA A 42 -17.16 9.01 4.00
CA ALA A 42 -18.34 9.80 3.68
C ALA A 42 -18.20 11.28 4.05
N GLU A 43 -17.39 11.61 5.05
CA GLU A 43 -17.01 12.98 5.44
C GLU A 43 -15.90 13.58 4.55
N GLY A 44 -15.38 12.81 3.55
CA GLY A 44 -14.36 13.26 2.59
C GLY A 44 -12.92 12.98 3.00
N THR A 45 -12.67 12.16 4.03
CA THR A 45 -11.31 11.64 4.33
C THR A 45 -10.86 10.74 3.19
N LEU A 46 -9.61 10.91 2.76
CA LEU A 46 -9.03 10.04 1.75
C LEU A 46 -8.84 8.63 2.32
N VAL A 47 -9.13 7.62 1.50
CA VAL A 47 -8.91 6.21 1.87
C VAL A 47 -8.10 5.54 0.78
N MET A 48 -7.00 4.91 1.16
CA MET A 48 -6.16 4.15 0.23
C MET A 48 -5.89 2.75 0.74
N GLY A 49 -6.06 1.76 -0.13
CA GLY A 49 -5.75 0.36 0.15
C GLY A 49 -4.54 -0.13 -0.64
N ILE A 50 -3.67 -0.91 0.01
CA ILE A 50 -2.57 -1.61 -0.62
C ILE A 50 -2.79 -3.11 -0.52
N CYS A 51 -2.72 -3.84 -1.63
CA CYS A 51 -2.84 -5.30 -1.70
C CYS A 51 -4.14 -5.78 -0.99
N GLY A 52 -4.07 -6.53 0.10
CA GLY A 52 -5.25 -6.92 0.88
C GLY A 52 -6.12 -5.73 1.30
N GLY A 53 -5.51 -4.61 1.69
CA GLY A 53 -6.26 -3.37 1.97
C GLY A 53 -7.02 -2.84 0.76
N TYR A 54 -6.47 -2.95 -0.46
CA TYR A 54 -7.17 -2.63 -1.69
C TYR A 54 -8.36 -3.57 -1.93
N GLN A 55 -8.17 -4.87 -1.75
CA GLN A 55 -9.23 -5.87 -1.86
C GLN A 55 -10.38 -5.60 -0.88
N MET A 56 -10.08 -5.25 0.38
CA MET A 56 -11.09 -4.89 1.39
C MET A 56 -11.97 -3.72 0.98
N LEU A 57 -11.45 -2.75 0.21
CA LEU A 57 -12.20 -1.59 -0.26
C LEU A 57 -13.22 -1.90 -1.34
N GLY A 58 -13.15 -3.10 -1.97
CA GLY A 58 -14.05 -3.54 -3.03
C GLY A 58 -15.49 -3.78 -2.60
N LEU A 59 -16.30 -4.23 -3.56
CA LEU A 59 -17.71 -4.60 -3.36
C LEU A 59 -17.81 -6.00 -2.74
N THR A 60 -17.13 -6.99 -3.30
CA THR A 60 -17.14 -8.39 -2.81
C THR A 60 -15.75 -9.00 -2.78
N LEU A 61 -15.58 -9.92 -1.84
CA LEU A 61 -14.46 -10.82 -1.73
C LEU A 61 -15.01 -12.24 -1.80
N GLU A 62 -14.50 -13.06 -2.71
CA GLU A 62 -14.90 -14.44 -2.93
C GLU A 62 -13.71 -15.38 -2.83
N ASP A 63 -13.85 -16.44 -2.06
CA ASP A 63 -12.82 -17.45 -1.85
C ASP A 63 -13.41 -18.86 -2.08
N PRO A 64 -13.69 -19.22 -3.35
CA PRO A 64 -14.31 -20.49 -3.67
C PRO A 64 -13.42 -21.69 -3.33
N ASP A 65 -12.13 -21.52 -3.34
CA ASP A 65 -11.14 -22.59 -3.13
C ASP A 65 -10.63 -22.71 -1.69
N GLY A 66 -11.05 -21.83 -0.79
CA GLY A 66 -10.58 -21.80 0.60
C GLY A 66 -9.09 -21.44 0.72
N VAL A 67 -8.65 -20.45 -0.05
CA VAL A 67 -7.28 -19.94 -0.03
C VAL A 67 -6.99 -19.20 1.27
N GLU A 68 -7.99 -18.48 1.77
CA GLU A 68 -7.99 -17.78 3.06
C GLU A 68 -8.99 -18.46 4.03
N GLU A 69 -10.25 -18.07 4.01
CA GLU A 69 -11.29 -18.54 4.94
C GLU A 69 -12.43 -19.29 4.24
N GLY A 70 -12.45 -19.27 2.91
CA GLY A 70 -13.52 -19.81 2.10
C GLY A 70 -14.81 -18.99 2.10
N GLY A 71 -15.67 -19.24 1.12
CA GLY A 71 -16.95 -18.57 0.96
C GLY A 71 -16.86 -17.19 0.33
N SER A 72 -17.79 -16.30 0.69
CA SER A 72 -17.83 -14.94 0.17
C SER A 72 -18.25 -13.95 1.25
N MET A 73 -17.83 -12.70 1.08
CA MET A 73 -18.24 -11.62 1.94
C MET A 73 -18.28 -10.27 1.20
N ARG A 74 -19.06 -9.35 1.72
CA ARG A 74 -19.10 -7.98 1.26
C ARG A 74 -17.82 -7.25 1.71
N GLY A 75 -17.23 -6.47 0.81
CA GLY A 75 -16.16 -5.53 1.13
C GLY A 75 -16.67 -4.24 1.79
N MET A 76 -15.86 -3.19 1.78
CA MET A 76 -16.22 -1.87 2.30
C MET A 76 -17.03 -1.02 1.30
N GLU A 77 -17.18 -1.45 0.07
CA GLU A 77 -17.92 -0.79 -1.03
C GLU A 77 -17.46 0.64 -1.33
N LEU A 78 -16.16 0.92 -1.11
CA LEU A 78 -15.56 2.21 -1.44
C LEU A 78 -14.97 2.25 -2.85
N LEU A 79 -14.71 1.08 -3.45
CA LEU A 79 -14.22 0.92 -4.80
C LEU A 79 -15.13 -0.03 -5.60
N PRO A 80 -15.46 0.29 -6.88
CA PRO A 80 -16.31 -0.56 -7.71
C PRO A 80 -15.50 -1.73 -8.29
N VAL A 81 -15.06 -2.64 -7.45
CA VAL A 81 -14.26 -3.81 -7.81
C VAL A 81 -14.69 -5.04 -7.04
N HIS A 82 -14.51 -6.21 -7.67
CA HIS A 82 -14.74 -7.53 -7.08
C HIS A 82 -13.44 -8.31 -7.06
N THR A 83 -13.14 -9.00 -5.99
CA THR A 83 -11.94 -9.84 -5.88
C THR A 83 -12.34 -11.29 -5.68
N VAL A 84 -11.78 -12.19 -6.50
CA VAL A 84 -11.88 -13.64 -6.34
C VAL A 84 -10.49 -14.16 -6.00
N PHE A 85 -10.35 -14.82 -4.83
CA PHE A 85 -9.09 -15.43 -4.42
C PHE A 85 -8.83 -16.70 -5.21
N GLU A 86 -7.61 -16.86 -5.67
CA GLU A 86 -7.13 -18.00 -6.44
C GLU A 86 -5.86 -18.58 -5.83
N LYS A 87 -5.58 -19.86 -6.10
CA LYS A 87 -4.35 -20.52 -5.62
C LYS A 87 -3.09 -20.00 -6.29
N ALA A 88 -3.24 -19.41 -7.49
CA ALA A 88 -2.14 -18.79 -8.19
C ALA A 88 -1.67 -17.54 -7.43
N LYS A 89 -0.37 -17.44 -7.22
CA LYS A 89 0.25 -16.31 -6.53
C LYS A 89 1.06 -15.50 -7.52
N THR A 90 0.70 -14.24 -7.68
CA THR A 90 1.52 -13.25 -8.39
C THR A 90 2.68 -12.84 -7.50
N ARG A 91 3.90 -12.86 -8.04
CA ARG A 91 5.09 -12.33 -7.37
C ARG A 91 6.04 -11.79 -8.42
N THR A 92 6.04 -10.48 -8.59
CA THR A 92 6.86 -9.82 -9.60
C THR A 92 7.33 -8.44 -9.16
N ARG A 93 8.47 -7.98 -9.67
CA ARG A 93 8.87 -6.59 -9.60
C ARG A 93 8.19 -5.82 -10.70
N VAL A 94 7.73 -4.63 -10.38
CA VAL A 94 7.02 -3.77 -11.32
C VAL A 94 7.56 -2.35 -11.26
N SER A 95 7.46 -1.67 -12.40
CA SER A 95 7.55 -0.22 -12.48
C SER A 95 6.32 0.29 -13.19
N GLY A 96 5.92 1.52 -12.91
CA GLY A 96 4.72 2.05 -13.51
C GLY A 96 4.54 3.54 -13.29
N LYS A 97 3.40 4.00 -13.76
CA LYS A 97 2.91 5.37 -13.53
C LYS A 97 1.45 5.33 -13.17
N THR A 98 1.05 6.21 -12.26
CA THR A 98 -0.38 6.45 -12.02
C THR A 98 -1.04 6.95 -13.29
N GLY A 99 -2.29 6.54 -13.50
CA GLY A 99 -3.12 6.98 -14.61
C GLY A 99 -3.55 8.45 -14.48
N THR A 100 -4.51 8.87 -15.29
CA THR A 100 -5.20 10.13 -15.11
C THR A 100 -6.22 9.97 -13.99
N LEU A 101 -5.89 10.46 -12.82
CA LEU A 101 -6.73 10.38 -11.63
C LEU A 101 -7.60 11.63 -11.50
N HIS A 102 -8.71 11.52 -10.78
CA HIS A 102 -9.73 12.56 -10.68
C HIS A 102 -9.98 13.01 -9.23
N GLY A 103 -10.62 14.17 -9.09
CA GLY A 103 -11.00 14.71 -7.80
C GLY A 103 -9.78 14.90 -6.89
N PRO A 104 -9.85 14.46 -5.62
CA PRO A 104 -8.77 14.71 -4.67
C PRO A 104 -7.44 14.00 -5.03
N TRP A 105 -7.48 12.97 -5.87
CA TRP A 105 -6.29 12.21 -6.27
C TRP A 105 -5.55 12.79 -7.48
N GLN A 106 -6.08 13.85 -8.09
CA GLN A 106 -5.56 14.40 -9.35
C GLN A 106 -4.06 14.75 -9.30
N LEU A 107 -3.55 15.21 -8.16
CA LEU A 107 -2.13 15.54 -8.00
C LEU A 107 -1.18 14.34 -8.08
N LEU A 108 -1.69 13.13 -7.96
CA LEU A 108 -0.89 11.92 -8.16
C LEU A 108 -0.84 11.47 -9.62
N SER A 109 -1.58 12.10 -10.54
CA SER A 109 -1.64 11.69 -11.95
C SER A 109 -0.26 11.73 -12.62
N GLY A 110 0.06 10.67 -13.36
CA GLY A 110 1.33 10.55 -14.10
C GLY A 110 2.58 10.36 -13.24
N THR A 111 2.43 10.14 -11.92
CA THR A 111 3.56 9.93 -11.01
C THR A 111 4.18 8.57 -11.22
N ALA A 112 5.49 8.53 -11.45
CA ALA A 112 6.25 7.30 -11.61
C ALA A 112 6.53 6.63 -10.25
N PHE A 113 6.58 5.29 -10.25
CA PHE A 113 6.93 4.49 -9.10
C PHE A 113 7.57 3.17 -9.50
N GLU A 114 8.27 2.56 -8.56
CA GLU A 114 8.74 1.19 -8.61
C GLU A 114 8.22 0.45 -7.39
N GLY A 115 8.09 -0.87 -7.50
CA GLY A 115 7.62 -1.68 -6.39
C GLY A 115 7.57 -3.15 -6.74
N TYR A 116 6.71 -3.86 -6.06
CA TYR A 116 6.48 -5.27 -6.34
C TYR A 116 5.02 -5.65 -6.05
N GLU A 117 4.53 -6.63 -6.78
CA GLU A 117 3.25 -7.26 -6.51
C GLU A 117 3.47 -8.60 -5.82
N ILE A 118 2.76 -8.83 -4.73
CA ILE A 118 2.65 -10.14 -4.08
C ILE A 118 1.20 -10.27 -3.61
N HIS A 119 0.37 -10.89 -4.41
CA HIS A 119 -1.03 -11.11 -4.04
C HIS A 119 -1.55 -12.45 -4.57
N MET A 120 -2.68 -12.87 -4.03
CA MET A 120 -3.49 -13.97 -4.52
C MET A 120 -4.86 -13.41 -4.91
N GLY A 121 -5.43 -13.97 -5.96
CA GLY A 121 -6.72 -13.55 -6.50
C GLY A 121 -6.64 -12.52 -7.62
N GLU A 122 -7.72 -12.47 -8.35
CA GLU A 122 -7.97 -11.58 -9.48
C GLU A 122 -9.04 -10.55 -9.10
N THR A 123 -8.83 -9.31 -9.54
CA THR A 123 -9.79 -8.22 -9.31
C THR A 123 -10.37 -7.75 -10.63
N THR A 124 -11.70 -7.78 -10.72
CA THR A 124 -12.48 -7.27 -11.83
C THR A 124 -13.11 -5.94 -11.50
N TYR A 125 -13.38 -5.13 -12.51
CA TYR A 125 -13.83 -3.75 -12.37
C TYR A 125 -15.28 -3.60 -12.79
N GLU A 126 -16.06 -2.90 -11.98
CA GLU A 126 -17.37 -2.39 -12.34
C GLU A 126 -17.28 -1.00 -12.98
N PRO A 127 -18.29 -0.58 -13.76
CA PRO A 127 -18.34 0.77 -14.33
C PRO A 127 -18.27 1.87 -13.27
N GLY A 128 -17.56 2.95 -13.59
CA GLY A 128 -17.47 4.15 -12.76
C GLY A 128 -16.11 4.33 -12.08
N GLY A 129 -15.34 3.27 -11.86
CA GLY A 129 -13.97 3.35 -11.38
C GLY A 129 -12.99 3.82 -12.47
N THR A 130 -11.90 4.43 -12.03
CA THR A 130 -10.74 4.79 -12.87
C THR A 130 -9.58 3.89 -12.52
N VAL A 131 -8.87 3.33 -13.50
CA VAL A 131 -7.63 2.57 -13.27
C VAL A 131 -6.62 3.45 -12.56
N PHE A 132 -6.10 2.98 -11.42
CA PHE A 132 -5.19 3.78 -10.60
C PHE A 132 -3.84 3.95 -11.28
N SER A 133 -3.28 2.90 -11.85
CA SER A 133 -1.96 2.92 -12.49
C SER A 133 -1.85 1.94 -13.65
N ALA A 134 -0.88 2.19 -14.51
CA ALA A 134 -0.38 1.23 -15.49
C ALA A 134 0.99 0.76 -15.04
N ILE A 135 1.16 -0.56 -14.97
CA ILE A 135 2.40 -1.21 -14.53
C ILE A 135 2.95 -2.13 -15.61
N ALA A 136 4.25 -2.30 -15.62
CA ALA A 136 4.94 -3.30 -16.42
C ALA A 136 5.87 -4.12 -15.52
N GLU A 137 6.00 -5.41 -15.80
CA GLU A 137 6.97 -6.27 -15.13
C GLU A 137 8.39 -5.82 -15.43
N THR A 138 9.26 -5.92 -14.43
CA THR A 138 10.66 -5.53 -14.54
C THR A 138 11.55 -6.74 -14.25
N VAL A 139 12.30 -7.18 -15.25
CA VAL A 139 13.35 -8.21 -15.10
C VAL A 139 14.73 -7.55 -15.29
N GLY A 140 15.50 -7.47 -14.21
CA GLY A 140 16.75 -6.70 -14.21
C GLY A 140 16.49 -5.21 -14.44
N THR A 141 17.01 -4.65 -15.55
CA THR A 141 16.81 -3.26 -15.95
C THR A 141 15.87 -3.09 -17.13
N GLN A 142 15.25 -4.17 -17.61
CA GLN A 142 14.39 -4.17 -18.80
C GLN A 142 12.93 -4.36 -18.40
N HIS A 143 12.03 -3.62 -19.07
CA HIS A 143 10.59 -3.87 -19.05
C HIS A 143 10.27 -4.99 -20.03
N VAL A 144 9.56 -6.03 -19.56
CA VAL A 144 9.39 -7.27 -20.34
C VAL A 144 8.02 -7.36 -21.00
N ASP A 145 7.00 -6.67 -20.47
CA ASP A 145 5.62 -6.81 -20.92
C ASP A 145 4.91 -5.48 -21.24
N GLU A 146 3.80 -5.58 -21.97
CA GLU A 146 2.87 -4.46 -22.14
C GLU A 146 2.34 -3.98 -20.78
N ALA A 147 2.12 -2.68 -20.68
CA ALA A 147 1.62 -2.08 -19.46
C ALA A 147 0.22 -2.61 -19.12
N MET A 148 0.08 -3.17 -17.92
CA MET A 148 -1.16 -3.69 -17.39
C MET A 148 -1.84 -2.70 -16.45
N ALA A 149 -3.19 -2.72 -16.47
CA ALA A 149 -3.97 -1.95 -15.50
C ALA A 149 -3.79 -2.49 -14.09
N ASN A 150 -3.56 -1.60 -13.12
CA ASN A 150 -3.41 -1.96 -11.73
C ASN A 150 -4.14 -0.99 -10.81
N GLY A 151 -4.94 -1.54 -9.91
CA GLY A 151 -5.65 -0.77 -8.91
C GLY A 151 -6.82 0.04 -9.46
N CYS A 152 -7.56 0.65 -8.57
CA CYS A 152 -8.75 1.43 -8.86
C CYS A 152 -8.79 2.72 -8.05
N GLN A 153 -9.35 3.79 -8.63
CA GLN A 153 -9.71 5.01 -7.95
C GLN A 153 -11.18 5.31 -8.18
N TYR A 154 -11.89 5.64 -7.13
CA TYR A 154 -13.28 6.10 -7.18
C TYR A 154 -13.52 7.13 -6.07
N GLN A 155 -14.01 8.31 -6.42
CA GLN A 155 -14.22 9.42 -5.50
C GLN A 155 -12.96 9.72 -4.65
N ASN A 156 -13.06 9.62 -3.33
CA ASN A 156 -11.95 9.82 -2.39
C ASN A 156 -11.28 8.52 -1.93
N ALA A 157 -11.60 7.40 -2.58
CA ALA A 157 -10.95 6.12 -2.35
C ALA A 157 -10.02 5.76 -3.51
N ALA A 158 -8.91 5.11 -3.21
CA ALA A 158 -7.98 4.55 -4.19
C ALA A 158 -7.37 3.25 -3.66
N GLY A 159 -6.84 2.43 -4.54
CA GLY A 159 -6.14 1.23 -4.15
C GLY A 159 -5.26 0.68 -5.25
N SER A 160 -4.24 -0.09 -4.87
CA SER A 160 -3.27 -0.71 -5.77
C SER A 160 -2.76 -2.02 -5.16
N TYR A 161 -2.36 -2.95 -6.02
CA TYR A 161 -1.65 -4.16 -5.60
C TYR A 161 -0.17 -3.92 -5.32
N VAL A 162 0.37 -2.78 -5.77
CA VAL A 162 1.81 -2.51 -5.68
C VAL A 162 2.22 -2.19 -4.26
N HIS A 163 3.07 -3.03 -3.70
CA HIS A 163 3.84 -2.76 -2.49
C HIS A 163 5.04 -1.88 -2.82
N GLY A 164 5.48 -1.07 -1.86
CA GLY A 164 6.58 -0.12 -2.07
C GLY A 164 6.18 1.13 -2.88
N LEU A 165 4.90 1.32 -3.17
CA LEU A 165 4.38 2.48 -3.90
C LEU A 165 4.88 3.81 -3.32
N PHE A 166 4.98 3.88 -1.99
CA PHE A 166 5.44 5.06 -1.25
C PHE A 166 6.94 5.07 -0.98
N ASP A 167 7.70 4.12 -1.52
CA ASP A 167 9.16 4.15 -1.49
C ASP A 167 9.70 5.09 -2.61
N SER A 168 8.86 5.42 -3.61
CA SER A 168 9.17 6.41 -4.64
C SER A 168 9.10 7.82 -4.09
N VAL A 169 10.18 8.57 -4.25
CA VAL A 169 10.30 9.99 -3.84
C VAL A 169 9.24 10.84 -4.54
N GLU A 170 8.98 10.58 -5.81
CA GLU A 170 7.97 11.28 -6.61
C GLU A 170 6.58 11.05 -6.03
N MET A 171 6.26 9.80 -5.64
CA MET A 171 4.97 9.46 -5.06
C MET A 171 4.81 10.09 -3.67
N GLN A 172 5.86 10.06 -2.84
CA GLN A 172 5.85 10.73 -1.53
C GLN A 172 5.58 12.22 -1.68
N LYS A 173 6.29 12.90 -2.60
CA LYS A 173 6.11 14.34 -2.86
C LYS A 173 4.71 14.63 -3.38
N ALA A 174 4.20 13.86 -4.33
CA ALA A 174 2.85 14.03 -4.88
C ALA A 174 1.78 13.87 -3.79
N LEU A 175 1.90 12.85 -2.93
CA LEU A 175 1.00 12.63 -1.81
C LEU A 175 1.08 13.76 -0.79
N LEU A 176 2.28 14.22 -0.45
CA LEU A 176 2.47 15.34 0.47
C LEU A 176 1.81 16.62 -0.05
N ARG A 177 2.01 16.95 -1.32
CA ARG A 177 1.35 18.10 -1.99
C ARG A 177 -0.17 17.99 -1.89
N LEU A 178 -0.72 16.82 -2.18
CA LEU A 178 -2.15 16.54 -2.07
C LEU A 178 -2.67 16.82 -0.66
N LEU A 179 -1.98 16.33 0.38
CA LEU A 179 -2.37 16.51 1.77
C LEU A 179 -2.22 17.97 2.23
N CYS A 180 -1.15 18.67 1.81
CA CYS A 180 -0.96 20.09 2.07
C CYS A 180 -2.08 20.93 1.42
N GLN A 181 -2.39 20.68 0.15
CA GLN A 181 -3.47 21.36 -0.54
C GLN A 181 -4.81 21.14 0.14
N LYS A 182 -5.13 19.91 0.54
CA LYS A 182 -6.36 19.56 1.27
C LYS A 182 -6.48 20.33 2.59
N LYS A 183 -5.37 20.57 3.27
CA LYS A 183 -5.31 21.33 4.54
C LYS A 183 -5.16 22.86 4.35
N GLY A 184 -4.97 23.34 3.13
CA GLY A 184 -4.64 24.75 2.90
C GLY A 184 -3.29 25.16 3.48
N LEU A 185 -2.34 24.22 3.57
CA LEU A 185 -0.97 24.45 4.03
C LEU A 185 -0.03 24.67 2.84
N PRO A 186 0.96 25.58 2.93
CA PRO A 186 2.02 25.65 1.94
C PRO A 186 2.91 24.40 2.01
N GLU A 187 3.45 23.97 0.87
CA GLU A 187 4.31 22.77 0.81
C GLU A 187 5.56 22.90 1.70
N GLU A 188 6.07 24.11 1.84
CA GLU A 188 7.25 24.43 2.65
C GLU A 188 6.99 24.30 4.18
N ALA A 189 5.73 24.21 4.60
CA ALA A 189 5.37 23.99 6.01
C ALA A 189 5.70 22.58 6.50
N VAL A 190 6.03 21.65 5.59
CA VAL A 190 6.33 20.27 5.91
C VAL A 190 7.78 19.97 5.57
N SER A 191 8.55 19.55 6.57
CA SER A 191 9.91 19.06 6.35
C SER A 191 9.85 17.66 5.71
N TRP A 192 10.57 17.50 4.62
CA TRP A 192 10.68 16.22 3.93
C TRP A 192 12.13 15.71 4.04
N ILE A 193 12.28 14.45 4.34
CA ILE A 193 13.58 13.77 4.39
C ILE A 193 13.60 12.73 3.27
N ASP A 194 14.64 12.74 2.46
CA ASP A 194 14.85 11.70 1.46
C ASP A 194 14.92 10.33 2.16
N GLU A 195 14.12 9.37 1.69
CA GLU A 195 14.02 8.05 2.31
C GLU A 195 15.35 7.32 2.30
N LYS A 196 16.16 7.46 1.24
CA LYS A 196 17.49 6.84 1.17
C LYS A 196 18.40 7.42 2.24
N VAL A 197 18.39 8.74 2.41
CA VAL A 197 19.17 9.43 3.46
C VAL A 197 18.69 8.98 4.85
N TYR A 198 17.37 8.88 5.04
CA TYR A 198 16.81 8.39 6.30
C TYR A 198 17.21 6.94 6.59
N LYS A 199 17.11 6.05 5.60
CA LYS A 199 17.51 4.64 5.75
C LYS A 199 18.99 4.50 6.12
N GLU A 200 19.89 5.22 5.43
CA GLU A 200 21.33 5.23 5.77
C GLU A 200 21.55 5.69 7.21
N GLN A 201 20.91 6.76 7.64
CA GLN A 201 21.00 7.22 9.03
C GLN A 201 20.50 6.16 10.04
N GLN A 202 19.46 5.38 9.70
CA GLN A 202 18.98 4.31 10.58
C GLN A 202 19.95 3.11 10.58
N TYR A 203 20.57 2.78 9.44
CA TYR A 203 21.61 1.75 9.36
C TYR A 203 22.85 2.14 10.17
N ASP A 204 23.28 3.38 10.11
CA ASP A 204 24.40 3.88 10.92
C ASP A 204 24.09 3.74 12.43
N LYS A 205 22.90 4.18 12.86
CA LYS A 205 22.47 4.02 14.26
C LYS A 205 22.42 2.54 14.72
N LEU A 206 21.92 1.65 13.84
CA LEU A 206 21.90 0.23 14.12
C LEU A 206 23.32 -0.33 14.22
N ALA A 207 24.20 0.05 13.32
CA ALA A 207 25.60 -0.36 13.31
C ALA A 207 26.34 0.12 14.56
N GLU A 208 26.10 1.35 15.01
CA GLU A 208 26.64 1.87 16.27
C GLU A 208 26.15 1.06 17.48
N GLY A 209 24.82 0.85 17.57
CA GLY A 209 24.25 0.04 18.66
C GLY A 209 24.78 -1.40 18.70
N LEU A 210 25.02 -2.02 17.55
CA LEU A 210 25.66 -3.35 17.46
C LEU A 210 27.10 -3.29 17.93
N ARG A 211 27.89 -2.29 17.51
CA ARG A 211 29.30 -2.13 17.93
C ARG A 211 29.42 -1.91 19.43
N GLU A 212 28.49 -1.19 20.04
CA GLU A 212 28.48 -0.96 21.49
C GLU A 212 28.05 -2.19 22.29
N SER A 213 27.18 -3.02 21.73
CA SER A 213 26.54 -4.14 22.44
C SER A 213 27.21 -5.49 22.22
N MET A 214 28.06 -5.63 21.21
CA MET A 214 28.66 -6.90 20.79
C MET A 214 30.18 -6.85 20.83
N ASP A 215 30.79 -8.01 21.14
CA ASP A 215 32.25 -8.18 20.96
C ASP A 215 32.61 -8.30 19.49
N MET A 216 32.80 -7.15 18.85
CA MET A 216 33.09 -7.07 17.42
C MET A 216 34.40 -7.76 17.05
N ALA A 217 35.41 -7.74 17.95
CA ALA A 217 36.69 -8.40 17.73
C ALA A 217 36.51 -9.92 17.59
N LYS A 218 35.69 -10.50 18.47
CA LYS A 218 35.36 -11.92 18.42
C LYS A 218 34.54 -12.29 17.18
N ILE A 219 33.64 -11.42 16.75
CA ILE A 219 32.86 -11.64 15.52
C ILE A 219 33.78 -11.67 14.30
N TYR A 220 34.70 -10.72 14.16
CA TYR A 220 35.66 -10.70 13.06
C TYR A 220 36.58 -11.90 13.10
N GLN A 221 37.04 -12.32 14.29
CA GLN A 221 37.84 -13.53 14.45
C GLN A 221 37.08 -14.77 13.95
N ILE A 222 35.80 -14.94 14.30
CA ILE A 222 34.97 -16.05 13.81
C ILE A 222 34.79 -16.01 12.29
N LEU A 223 34.64 -14.82 11.70
CA LEU A 223 34.51 -14.67 10.26
C LEU A 223 35.79 -15.04 9.50
N GLU A 224 36.97 -14.76 10.09
CA GLU A 224 38.27 -15.06 9.47
C GLU A 224 38.71 -16.53 9.66
N GLU A 225 38.48 -17.06 10.85
CA GLU A 225 38.96 -18.39 11.25
C GLU A 225 37.93 -19.52 11.07
N GLY A 226 36.65 -19.15 10.92
CA GLY A 226 35.52 -20.09 10.95
C GLY A 226 35.11 -20.47 12.38
N LEU A 227 34.02 -21.26 12.48
CA LEU A 227 33.64 -21.89 13.74
C LEU A 227 34.51 -23.13 13.94
N ALA A 228 35.29 -23.14 15.02
CA ALA A 228 36.09 -24.31 15.42
C ALA A 228 35.19 -25.47 15.87
#